data_67a3e9af11162d216cdd8748e1775831
#
_entry.id   67a3e9af11162d216cdd8748e1775831
#
_cell.length_a   1.000
_cell.length_b   1.000
_cell.length_c   1.000
_cell.angle_alpha   90.00
_cell.angle_beta   90.00
_cell.angle_gamma   90.00
#
_symmetry.space_group_name_H-M   'P 1'
#
loop_
_entity.id
_entity.type
_entity.pdbx_description
1 polymer ?
#
loop_
_entity_poly.entity_id
_entity_poly.type
_entity_poly.pdbx_seq_one_letter_code
_entity_poly.pdbx_strand_id
1 'polypeptide(L)'
;MSESHRNPLPTVDIIIEVAGGGVVLIERKNFPHGWALPGGFVDYGESLEAAAVREAKEETSLEVQLIEQFYTYSDPSRDSRKHTISTVYIATAQGIPQGADDAKKAKIFKKGQLPSPVVFDHPRILIDYFVYKATGRRPKP
;
A
#
# COMPACT_ATOMS: atom_id res chain seq x y z
N MET A 1 17.58 -7.01 30.21
CA MET A 1 16.97 -6.66 28.93
C MET A 1 17.70 -5.49 28.32
N SER A 2 17.83 -5.48 27.03
CA SER A 2 18.53 -4.40 26.34
C SER A 2 17.55 -3.33 25.93
N GLU A 3 17.73 -2.10 26.41
CA GLU A 3 16.96 -0.96 25.95
C GLU A 3 17.33 -0.55 24.55
N SER A 4 18.48 -1.01 24.05
CA SER A 4 18.89 -0.70 22.69
C SER A 4 18.26 -1.62 21.65
N HIS A 5 17.54 -2.64 22.07
CA HIS A 5 16.89 -3.56 21.15
C HIS A 5 15.72 -2.86 20.46
N ARG A 6 15.74 -2.92 19.12
CA ARG A 6 14.70 -2.31 18.30
C ARG A 6 14.19 -3.33 17.30
N ASN A 7 12.90 -3.31 17.08
CA ASN A 7 12.27 -4.13 16.05
C ASN A 7 11.78 -3.26 14.92
N PRO A 8 11.86 -3.74 13.69
CA PRO A 8 11.16 -3.07 12.60
C PRO A 8 9.65 -3.11 12.85
N LEU A 9 8.94 -2.18 12.24
CA LEU A 9 7.51 -2.02 12.45
C LEU A 9 6.73 -2.68 11.32
N PRO A 10 5.72 -3.51 11.63
CA PRO A 10 4.89 -4.10 10.59
C PRO A 10 3.92 -3.08 10.01
N THR A 11 3.82 -3.08 8.69
CA THR A 11 2.86 -2.26 7.95
C THR A 11 2.17 -3.12 6.90
N VAL A 12 1.12 -2.57 6.31
CA VAL A 12 0.44 -3.16 5.15
C VAL A 12 0.30 -2.08 4.08
N ASP A 13 0.32 -2.50 2.84
CA ASP A 13 -0.03 -1.67 1.70
C ASP A 13 -1.00 -2.46 0.82
N ILE A 14 -1.95 -1.78 0.21
CA ILE A 14 -3.03 -2.45 -0.52
C ILE A 14 -3.06 -1.96 -1.96
N ILE A 15 -2.96 -2.90 -2.90
CA ILE A 15 -3.19 -2.64 -4.32
C ILE A 15 -4.66 -2.90 -4.57
N ILE A 16 -5.45 -1.84 -4.65
CA ILE A 16 -6.90 -1.95 -4.82
C ILE A 16 -7.23 -1.88 -6.31
N GLU A 17 -7.69 -3.01 -6.85
CA GLU A 17 -8.15 -3.09 -8.23
C GLU A 17 -9.61 -2.67 -8.29
N VAL A 18 -9.94 -1.82 -9.25
CA VAL A 18 -11.31 -1.35 -9.40
C VAL A 18 -11.89 -1.81 -10.73
N ALA A 19 -13.22 -1.87 -10.78
CA ALA A 19 -13.94 -2.21 -12.01
C ALA A 19 -13.59 -1.19 -13.10
N GLY A 20 -13.35 -1.67 -14.32
CA GLY A 20 -12.92 -0.81 -15.41
C GLY A 20 -11.41 -0.63 -15.51
N GLY A 21 -10.66 -1.20 -14.58
CA GLY A 21 -9.20 -1.18 -14.59
C GLY A 21 -8.61 -0.06 -13.76
N GLY A 22 -7.33 -0.21 -13.43
CA GLY A 22 -6.61 0.76 -12.64
C GLY A 22 -6.51 0.37 -11.18
N VAL A 23 -5.67 1.09 -10.49
CA VAL A 23 -5.43 0.92 -9.05
C VAL A 23 -5.62 2.24 -8.34
N VAL A 24 -5.93 2.17 -7.04
CA VAL A 24 -6.16 3.35 -6.23
C VAL A 24 -4.85 3.80 -5.59
N LEU A 25 -4.51 5.06 -5.76
CA LEU A 25 -3.41 5.69 -5.03
C LEU A 25 -3.96 6.86 -4.24
N ILE A 26 -3.27 7.20 -3.16
CA ILE A 26 -3.62 8.35 -2.32
C ILE A 26 -2.54 9.42 -2.44
N GLU A 27 -2.95 10.68 -2.30
CA GLU A 27 -2.02 11.79 -2.16
C GLU A 27 -1.83 12.06 -0.66
N ARG A 28 -0.57 12.01 -0.21
CA ARG A 28 -0.26 12.09 1.22
C ARG A 28 -0.35 13.53 1.72
N LYS A 29 -0.93 13.72 2.90
CA LYS A 29 -0.95 15.00 3.60
C LYS A 29 0.39 15.30 4.28
N ASN A 30 1.08 14.27 4.74
CA ASN A 30 2.29 14.41 5.56
C ASN A 30 3.52 13.96 4.79
N PHE A 31 4.70 14.38 5.29
CA PHE A 31 5.98 13.96 4.70
C PHE A 31 6.15 12.43 4.77
N PRO A 32 6.64 11.79 3.71
CA PRO A 32 6.99 12.35 2.41
C PRO A 32 5.74 12.68 1.59
N HIS A 33 5.76 13.84 0.94
CA HIS A 33 4.63 14.29 0.11
C HIS A 33 4.69 13.66 -1.27
N GLY A 34 3.54 13.28 -1.77
CA GLY A 34 3.39 12.64 -3.05
C GLY A 34 2.29 11.58 -2.99
N TRP A 35 2.31 10.69 -3.96
CA TRP A 35 1.32 9.63 -4.08
C TRP A 35 1.87 8.31 -3.57
N ALA A 36 0.99 7.49 -3.05
CA ALA A 36 1.36 6.20 -2.46
C ALA A 36 0.19 5.23 -2.55
N LEU A 37 0.50 3.94 -2.41
CA LEU A 37 -0.54 2.94 -2.15
C LEU A 37 -1.18 3.26 -0.80
N PRO A 38 -2.49 3.02 -0.65
CA PRO A 38 -3.10 3.07 0.68
C PRO A 38 -2.43 2.04 1.58
N GLY A 39 -2.24 2.40 2.84
CA GLY A 39 -1.62 1.50 3.79
C GLY A 39 -1.22 2.22 5.06
N GLY A 40 -0.65 1.48 5.99
CA GLY A 40 -0.22 2.04 7.26
C GLY A 40 0.22 0.99 8.24
N PHE A 41 0.39 1.41 9.47
CA PHE A 41 0.89 0.54 10.54
C PHE A 41 -0.19 -0.42 11.01
N VAL A 42 0.26 -1.64 11.32
CA VAL A 42 -0.60 -2.63 11.96
C VAL A 42 -0.72 -2.29 13.44
N ASP A 43 -1.94 -2.28 13.96
CA ASP A 43 -2.15 -2.02 15.38
C ASP A 43 -1.89 -3.28 16.20
N TYR A 44 -1.43 -3.10 17.43
CA TYR A 44 -1.22 -4.24 18.31
C TYR A 44 -2.53 -5.02 18.49
N GLY A 45 -2.44 -6.34 18.30
CA GLY A 45 -3.62 -7.21 18.41
C GLY A 45 -4.43 -7.33 17.12
N GLU A 46 -4.00 -6.67 16.05
CA GLU A 46 -4.68 -6.66 14.77
C GLU A 46 -3.96 -7.61 13.80
N SER A 47 -4.71 -8.39 13.04
CA SER A 47 -4.11 -9.20 11.98
C SER A 47 -3.72 -8.31 10.80
N LEU A 48 -2.83 -8.82 9.94
CA LEU A 48 -2.48 -8.09 8.72
C LEU A 48 -3.71 -7.87 7.84
N GLU A 49 -4.58 -8.89 7.73
CA GLU A 49 -5.80 -8.78 6.93
C GLU A 49 -6.73 -7.71 7.47
N ALA A 50 -6.92 -7.67 8.78
CA ALA A 50 -7.76 -6.65 9.40
C ALA A 50 -7.16 -5.26 9.19
N ALA A 51 -5.84 -5.13 9.35
CA ALA A 51 -5.16 -3.86 9.12
C ALA A 51 -5.34 -3.37 7.69
N ALA A 52 -5.22 -4.29 6.71
CA ALA A 52 -5.35 -3.94 5.30
C ALA A 52 -6.75 -3.41 4.98
N VAL A 53 -7.79 -4.09 5.47
CA VAL A 53 -9.17 -3.66 5.26
C VAL A 53 -9.43 -2.32 5.93
N ARG A 54 -8.94 -2.14 7.15
CA ARG A 54 -9.12 -0.91 7.92
C ARG A 54 -8.41 0.27 7.25
N GLU A 55 -7.13 0.11 6.88
CA GLU A 55 -6.38 1.19 6.25
C GLU A 55 -6.99 1.58 4.90
N ALA A 56 -7.41 0.62 4.11
CA ALA A 56 -8.06 0.91 2.84
C ALA A 56 -9.32 1.76 3.07
N LYS A 57 -10.14 1.39 4.04
CA LYS A 57 -11.37 2.13 4.36
C LYS A 57 -11.06 3.53 4.87
N GLU A 58 -10.10 3.66 5.78
CA GLU A 58 -9.75 4.95 6.37
C GLU A 58 -9.21 5.93 5.33
N GLU A 59 -8.41 5.45 4.39
CA GLU A 59 -7.74 6.36 3.45
C GLU A 59 -8.46 6.54 2.12
N THR A 60 -9.30 5.59 1.71
CA THR A 60 -9.95 5.66 0.40
C THR A 60 -11.47 5.66 0.48
N SER A 61 -12.05 5.41 1.64
CA SER A 61 -13.48 5.23 1.86
C SER A 61 -14.05 4.00 1.17
N LEU A 62 -13.20 3.11 0.66
CA LEU A 62 -13.62 1.90 -0.02
C LEU A 62 -13.62 0.70 0.92
N GLU A 63 -14.64 -0.12 0.81
CA GLU A 63 -14.66 -1.43 1.42
C GLU A 63 -14.06 -2.42 0.45
N VAL A 64 -12.93 -3.02 0.83
CA VAL A 64 -12.18 -3.89 -0.06
C VAL A 64 -12.42 -5.35 0.29
N GLN A 65 -12.30 -6.19 -0.73
CA GLN A 65 -12.22 -7.63 -0.56
C GLN A 65 -10.80 -8.06 -0.89
N LEU A 66 -10.09 -8.60 0.10
CA LEU A 66 -8.73 -9.08 -0.11
C LEU A 66 -8.76 -10.32 -1.00
N ILE A 67 -7.90 -10.32 -2.02
CA ILE A 67 -7.82 -11.43 -2.96
C ILE A 67 -6.64 -12.33 -2.62
N GLU A 68 -5.46 -11.72 -2.40
CA GLU A 68 -4.26 -12.50 -2.11
C GLU A 68 -3.20 -11.61 -1.49
N GLN A 69 -2.32 -12.25 -0.75
CA GLN A 69 -1.10 -11.64 -0.28
C GLN A 69 -0.11 -11.65 -1.43
N PHE A 70 0.44 -10.49 -1.77
CA PHE A 70 1.28 -10.37 -2.96
C PHE A 70 2.75 -10.64 -2.63
N TYR A 71 3.35 -9.81 -1.79
CA TYR A 71 4.76 -9.93 -1.43
C TYR A 71 5.03 -9.07 -0.19
N THR A 72 6.16 -9.32 0.49
CA THR A 72 6.58 -8.53 1.63
C THR A 72 7.85 -7.77 1.30
N TYR A 73 7.83 -6.45 1.50
CA TYR A 73 8.94 -5.54 1.21
C TYR A 73 9.54 -5.08 2.53
N SER A 74 10.83 -5.32 2.71
CA SER A 74 11.44 -5.14 4.04
C SER A 74 12.81 -4.49 4.02
N ASP A 75 13.25 -3.93 2.89
CA ASP A 75 14.54 -3.26 2.86
C ASP A 75 14.56 -2.11 3.86
N PRO A 76 15.59 -2.00 4.70
CA PRO A 76 15.63 -0.93 5.71
C PRO A 76 15.55 0.47 5.14
N SER A 77 15.94 0.68 3.88
CA SER A 77 15.91 2.00 3.26
C SER A 77 14.60 2.34 2.56
N ARG A 78 13.62 1.42 2.58
CA ARG A 78 12.37 1.63 1.85
C ARG A 78 11.56 2.83 2.36
N ASP A 79 11.71 3.18 3.62
CA ASP A 79 11.07 4.33 4.25
C ASP A 79 12.15 5.09 5.03
N SER A 80 12.39 6.34 4.66
CA SER A 80 13.47 7.13 5.26
C SER A 80 13.21 7.47 6.73
N ARG A 81 11.98 7.33 7.20
CA ARG A 81 11.62 7.71 8.57
C ARG A 81 11.93 6.62 9.58
N LYS A 82 11.75 5.35 9.20
CA LYS A 82 11.99 4.21 10.09
C LYS A 82 11.96 2.91 9.29
N HIS A 83 12.49 1.84 9.90
CA HIS A 83 12.49 0.52 9.25
C HIS A 83 11.10 -0.10 9.35
N THR A 84 10.43 -0.25 8.22
CA THR A 84 9.15 -0.91 8.14
C THR A 84 9.25 -2.21 7.34
N ILE A 85 8.39 -3.17 7.69
CA ILE A 85 8.21 -4.40 6.93
C ILE A 85 6.78 -4.38 6.45
N SER A 86 6.57 -4.19 5.14
CA SER A 86 5.23 -4.06 4.59
C SER A 86 4.80 -5.30 3.85
N THR A 87 3.69 -5.86 4.27
CA THR A 87 3.02 -6.93 3.54
C THR A 87 1.99 -6.30 2.62
N VAL A 88 2.13 -6.59 1.33
CA VAL A 88 1.26 -6.01 0.29
C VAL A 88 0.17 -6.99 -0.06
N TYR A 89 -1.08 -6.51 -0.06
CA TYR A 89 -2.25 -7.28 -0.47
C TYR A 89 -2.79 -6.75 -1.80
N ILE A 90 -3.28 -7.66 -2.63
CA ILE A 90 -4.11 -7.31 -3.79
C ILE A 90 -5.55 -7.47 -3.35
N ALA A 91 -6.35 -6.46 -3.63
CA ALA A 91 -7.75 -6.43 -3.23
C ALA A 91 -8.60 -5.87 -4.37
N THR A 92 -9.89 -6.11 -4.30
CA THR A 92 -10.87 -5.50 -5.21
C THR A 92 -11.81 -4.62 -4.42
N ALA A 93 -12.37 -3.62 -5.08
CA ALA A 93 -13.38 -2.76 -4.51
C ALA A 93 -14.29 -2.21 -5.61
N GLN A 94 -15.48 -1.81 -5.20
CA GLN A 94 -16.44 -1.10 -6.06
C GLN A 94 -16.65 0.29 -5.48
N GLY A 95 -17.00 1.22 -6.35
CA GLY A 95 -17.30 2.58 -5.92
C GLY A 95 -16.19 3.56 -6.30
N ILE A 96 -16.35 4.78 -5.84
CA ILE A 96 -15.45 5.89 -6.15
C ILE A 96 -14.61 6.19 -4.90
N PRO A 97 -13.28 6.09 -4.99
CA PRO A 97 -12.44 6.40 -3.84
C PRO A 97 -12.52 7.87 -3.46
N GLN A 98 -12.45 8.14 -2.15
CA GLN A 98 -12.42 9.49 -1.60
C GLN A 98 -11.35 9.53 -0.51
N GLY A 99 -10.50 10.57 -0.54
CA GLY A 99 -9.46 10.72 0.47
C GLY A 99 -10.06 11.03 1.83
N ALA A 100 -9.42 10.51 2.86
CA ALA A 100 -9.78 10.71 4.25
C ALA A 100 -8.56 10.45 5.12
N ASP A 101 -8.61 10.82 6.39
CA ASP A 101 -7.50 10.69 7.34
C ASP A 101 -6.22 11.33 6.80
N ASP A 102 -5.16 10.55 6.61
CA ASP A 102 -3.86 11.04 6.15
C ASP A 102 -3.78 11.22 4.63
N ALA A 103 -4.89 11.00 3.91
CA ALA A 103 -4.95 11.15 2.47
C ALA A 103 -5.73 12.40 2.09
N LYS A 104 -5.07 13.33 1.36
CA LYS A 104 -5.74 14.48 0.78
C LYS A 104 -6.74 14.08 -0.29
N LYS A 105 -6.34 13.12 -1.13
CA LYS A 105 -7.10 12.63 -2.27
C LYS A 105 -6.88 11.15 -2.42
N ALA A 106 -7.86 10.48 -2.99
CA ALA A 106 -7.73 9.10 -3.43
C ALA A 106 -8.27 9.05 -4.85
N LYS A 107 -7.48 8.50 -5.78
CA LYS A 107 -7.83 8.47 -7.20
C LYS A 107 -7.43 7.16 -7.83
N ILE A 108 -8.07 6.85 -8.96
CA ILE A 108 -7.79 5.66 -9.75
C ILE A 108 -6.80 6.03 -10.85
N PHE A 109 -5.74 5.22 -10.97
CA PHE A 109 -4.74 5.41 -12.02
C PHE A 109 -4.56 4.13 -12.80
N LYS A 110 -4.56 4.23 -14.13
CA LYS A 110 -4.27 3.09 -14.98
C LYS A 110 -2.78 2.97 -15.22
N LYS A 111 -2.34 1.77 -15.61
CA LYS A 111 -0.95 1.55 -16.01
C LYS A 111 -0.57 2.56 -17.09
N GLY A 112 0.59 3.18 -16.95
CA GLY A 112 1.05 4.20 -17.88
C GLY A 112 0.53 5.59 -17.60
N GLN A 113 -0.36 5.75 -16.63
CA GLN A 113 -0.93 7.05 -16.25
C GLN A 113 -0.69 7.34 -14.78
N LEU A 114 0.35 6.74 -14.18
CA LEU A 114 0.66 6.93 -12.77
C LEU A 114 1.11 8.37 -12.53
N PRO A 115 0.77 8.93 -11.35
CA PRO A 115 1.17 10.28 -10.99
C PRO A 115 2.65 10.33 -10.62
N SER A 116 3.17 11.53 -10.40
CA SER A 116 4.54 11.75 -9.94
C SER A 116 4.55 12.88 -8.92
N PRO A 117 5.28 12.75 -7.82
CA PRO A 117 6.08 11.57 -7.45
C PRO A 117 5.22 10.50 -6.78
N VAL A 118 5.64 9.26 -6.92
CA VAL A 118 5.17 8.15 -6.09
C VAL A 118 6.27 7.86 -5.08
N VAL A 119 5.93 7.87 -3.79
CA VAL A 119 6.92 7.88 -2.71
C VAL A 119 7.16 6.48 -2.13
N PHE A 120 8.14 6.39 -1.21
CA PHE A 120 8.64 5.14 -0.64
C PHE A 120 9.21 4.25 -1.74
N ASP A 121 9.12 2.94 -1.56
CA ASP A 121 9.42 1.96 -2.61
C ASP A 121 8.18 1.58 -3.41
N HIS A 122 7.11 2.37 -3.32
CA HIS A 122 5.85 2.08 -4.00
C HIS A 122 5.99 2.06 -5.53
N PRO A 123 6.89 2.83 -6.17
CA PRO A 123 7.15 2.61 -7.59
C PRO A 123 7.61 1.19 -7.91
N ARG A 124 8.47 0.62 -7.06
CA ARG A 124 8.93 -0.76 -7.21
C ARG A 124 7.78 -1.74 -7.03
N ILE A 125 6.94 -1.51 -6.01
CA ILE A 125 5.78 -2.38 -5.78
C ILE A 125 4.86 -2.39 -6.99
N LEU A 126 4.61 -1.22 -7.57
CA LEU A 126 3.73 -1.11 -8.74
C LEU A 126 4.34 -1.77 -9.97
N ILE A 127 5.64 -1.63 -10.19
CA ILE A 127 6.34 -2.33 -11.28
C ILE A 127 6.19 -3.85 -11.10
N ASP A 128 6.47 -4.34 -9.91
CA ASP A 128 6.35 -5.77 -9.60
C ASP A 128 4.92 -6.27 -9.81
N TYR A 129 3.95 -5.47 -9.41
CA TYR A 129 2.54 -5.79 -9.58
C TYR A 129 2.16 -5.88 -11.06
N PHE A 130 2.57 -4.91 -11.88
CA PHE A 130 2.23 -4.94 -13.31
C PHE A 130 2.90 -6.10 -14.02
N VAL A 131 4.13 -6.45 -13.63
CA VAL A 131 4.80 -7.67 -14.16
C VAL A 131 4.00 -8.90 -13.76
N TYR A 132 3.56 -8.99 -12.51
CA TYR A 132 2.76 -10.10 -12.03
C TYR A 132 1.46 -10.24 -12.81
N LYS A 133 0.76 -9.13 -13.04
CA LYS A 133 -0.50 -9.16 -13.80
C LYS A 133 -0.29 -9.59 -15.24
N ALA A 134 0.84 -9.22 -15.84
CA ALA A 134 1.14 -9.55 -17.23
C ALA A 134 1.68 -10.99 -17.40
N THR A 135 2.40 -11.52 -16.42
CA THR A 135 3.16 -12.76 -16.59
C THR A 135 2.85 -13.83 -15.56
N GLY A 136 2.17 -13.49 -14.46
CA GLY A 136 1.98 -14.39 -13.34
C GLY A 136 3.20 -14.55 -12.44
N ARG A 137 4.27 -13.81 -12.70
CA ARG A 137 5.51 -13.91 -11.90
C ARG A 137 5.48 -12.97 -10.72
N ARG A 138 5.71 -13.52 -9.55
CA ARG A 138 5.88 -12.73 -8.32
C ARG A 138 7.32 -12.28 -8.18
N PRO A 139 7.56 -11.21 -7.40
CA PRO A 139 8.92 -10.81 -7.06
C PRO A 139 9.65 -11.96 -6.38
N LYS A 140 10.98 -11.96 -6.52
CA LYS A 140 11.86 -12.95 -5.89
C LYS A 140 12.81 -12.25 -4.93
N PRO A 141 13.24 -12.96 -3.87
CA PRO A 141 14.23 -12.44 -2.94
C PRO A 141 15.54 -12.11 -3.64
#